data_392e4841d1a1b9ce3c2e931bb5b7ec92
#
_entry.id   392e4841d1a1b9ce3c2e931bb5b7ec92
#
_cell.length_a   1.000
_cell.length_b   1.000
_cell.length_c   1.000
_cell.angle_alpha   90.00
_cell.angle_beta   90.00
_cell.angle_gamma   90.00
#
_symmetry.space_group_name_H-M   'P 1'
#
loop_
_entity.id
_entity.type
_entity.pdbx_description
1 polymer ?
#
loop_
_entity_poly.entity_id
_entity_poly.type
_entity_poly.pdbx_seq_one_letter_code
_entity_poly.pdbx_strand_id
1 'polypeptide(L)'
;PEQALRAGFDMDFYLDWSWDRNGYYLLCRNTPDPLDREHDHSYFSAHGGGSVHGFLDQYLPQYEATKDNGYFCLITCNHDTARLAPRLTPEELAVAYGMILTMPGVPFLYYGDEIGMRYRNLPTKEGGYVRTGTRTPMQWDASANLGFSTADADDLYLPVDPAPDAPTVEAQQADDGSLYRWVRTVLSLRGNHAA
;
A
#
# COMPACT_ATOMS: atom_id res chain seq x y z
N PRO A 1 -11.11 -14.05 -3.20
CA PRO A 1 -10.86 -14.06 -4.65
C PRO A 1 -11.16 -15.41 -5.32
N GLU A 2 -10.86 -16.56 -4.69
CA GLU A 2 -11.06 -17.88 -5.29
C GLU A 2 -12.45 -18.06 -5.92
N GLN A 3 -13.51 -17.66 -5.21
CA GLN A 3 -14.88 -17.81 -5.71
C GLN A 3 -15.14 -16.97 -6.97
N ALA A 4 -14.61 -15.75 -7.03
CA ALA A 4 -14.76 -14.86 -8.17
C ALA A 4 -14.06 -15.43 -9.41
N LEU A 5 -12.81 -15.87 -9.27
CA LEU A 5 -12.06 -16.47 -10.38
C LEU A 5 -12.71 -17.78 -10.87
N ARG A 6 -13.22 -18.63 -9.98
CA ARG A 6 -14.00 -19.83 -10.37
C ARG A 6 -15.33 -19.51 -11.03
N ALA A 7 -15.90 -18.33 -10.76
CA ALA A 7 -17.12 -17.85 -11.41
C ALA A 7 -16.88 -17.20 -12.78
N GLY A 8 -15.62 -17.12 -13.23
CA GLY A 8 -15.26 -16.62 -14.55
C GLY A 8 -14.81 -15.15 -14.60
N PHE A 9 -14.47 -14.54 -13.46
CA PHE A 9 -13.79 -13.25 -13.46
C PHE A 9 -12.31 -13.45 -13.81
N ASP A 10 -11.75 -12.54 -14.61
CA ASP A 10 -10.34 -12.59 -15.02
C ASP A 10 -9.40 -12.18 -13.88
N MET A 11 -9.86 -11.32 -12.98
CA MET A 11 -9.08 -10.80 -11.86
C MET A 11 -9.96 -10.54 -10.64
N ASP A 12 -9.39 -10.72 -9.44
CA ASP A 12 -10.01 -10.26 -8.20
C ASP A 12 -8.96 -9.83 -7.19
N PHE A 13 -9.31 -8.84 -6.35
CA PHE A 13 -8.41 -8.34 -5.33
C PHE A 13 -8.17 -9.36 -4.21
N TYR A 14 -6.90 -9.61 -3.93
CA TYR A 14 -6.49 -10.27 -2.69
C TYR A 14 -6.42 -9.20 -1.60
N LEU A 15 -7.60 -8.79 -1.14
CA LEU A 15 -7.81 -7.75 -0.16
C LEU A 15 -8.61 -8.31 0.98
N ASP A 16 -8.20 -8.00 2.19
CA ASP A 16 -8.98 -8.32 3.37
C ASP A 16 -9.58 -7.06 3.99
N TRP A 17 -10.89 -7.07 4.05
CA TRP A 17 -11.69 -6.07 4.74
C TRP A 17 -12.04 -6.49 6.16
N SER A 18 -11.90 -7.79 6.45
CA SER A 18 -12.31 -8.31 7.74
C SER A 18 -11.21 -8.07 8.77
N TRP A 19 -11.63 -7.58 9.89
CA TRP A 19 -10.84 -7.51 11.12
C TRP A 19 -10.52 -8.91 11.67
N ASP A 20 -10.95 -9.96 11.00
CA ASP A 20 -10.88 -11.36 11.41
C ASP A 20 -9.52 -12.02 11.20
N ARG A 21 -8.48 -11.20 11.00
CA ARG A 21 -7.10 -11.67 11.02
C ARG A 21 -6.78 -12.72 9.97
N ASN A 22 -7.26 -12.55 8.74
CA ASN A 22 -6.74 -13.41 7.69
C ASN A 22 -5.24 -13.15 7.49
N GLY A 23 -4.56 -14.08 6.84
CA GLY A 23 -3.11 -14.03 6.68
C GLY A 23 -2.62 -12.78 5.97
N TYR A 24 -3.40 -12.22 5.03
CA TYR A 24 -3.00 -11.02 4.31
C TYR A 24 -3.12 -9.74 5.15
N TYR A 25 -4.17 -9.64 5.97
CA TYR A 25 -4.29 -8.57 6.94
C TYR A 25 -3.15 -8.59 7.96
N LEU A 26 -2.83 -9.78 8.49
CA LEU A 26 -1.73 -9.95 9.44
C LEU A 26 -0.36 -9.61 8.81
N LEU A 27 -0.22 -9.84 7.51
CA LEU A 27 1.01 -9.55 6.79
C LEU A 27 1.25 -8.04 6.66
N CYS A 28 0.21 -7.29 6.29
CA CYS A 28 0.29 -5.87 5.93
C CYS A 28 -0.17 -4.92 7.05
N ARG A 29 -1.09 -5.36 7.94
CA ARG A 29 -1.82 -4.47 8.85
C ARG A 29 -2.29 -5.18 10.10
N ASN A 30 -1.41 -5.40 10.99
CA ASN A 30 -1.70 -6.20 12.17
C ASN A 30 -2.31 -5.42 13.35
N THR A 31 -2.57 -4.13 13.20
CA THR A 31 -3.18 -3.30 14.23
C THR A 31 -4.39 -2.54 13.69
N PRO A 32 -5.46 -2.39 14.49
CA PRO A 32 -6.62 -1.61 14.10
C PRO A 32 -6.33 -0.11 13.97
N ASP A 33 -5.29 0.40 14.67
CA ASP A 33 -4.86 1.79 14.53
C ASP A 33 -3.72 1.89 13.51
N PRO A 34 -3.94 2.56 12.37
CA PRO A 34 -2.90 2.71 11.34
C PRO A 34 -1.70 3.55 11.79
N LEU A 35 -1.76 4.22 12.92
CA LEU A 35 -0.66 5.00 13.50
C LEU A 35 0.04 4.30 14.66
N ASP A 36 -0.51 3.19 15.14
CA ASP A 36 0.06 2.41 16.23
C ASP A 36 1.23 1.55 15.72
N ARG A 37 2.44 2.02 15.97
CA ARG A 37 3.68 1.29 15.65
C ARG A 37 4.08 0.30 16.73
N GLU A 38 3.72 0.54 17.96
CA GLU A 38 4.13 -0.27 19.11
C GLU A 38 3.53 -1.68 19.05
N HIS A 39 2.29 -1.76 18.58
CA HIS A 39 1.56 -3.02 18.43
C HIS A 39 1.50 -3.52 16.99
N ASP A 40 2.32 -2.96 16.09
CA ASP A 40 2.42 -3.46 14.72
C ASP A 40 3.18 -4.78 14.70
N HIS A 41 2.47 -5.85 14.41
CA HIS A 41 3.02 -7.19 14.21
C HIS A 41 3.10 -7.57 12.73
N SER A 42 3.10 -6.60 11.83
CA SER A 42 3.27 -6.84 10.41
C SER A 42 4.52 -7.67 10.13
N TYR A 43 4.42 -8.62 9.22
CA TYR A 43 5.58 -9.40 8.77
C TYR A 43 6.69 -8.51 8.18
N PHE A 44 6.34 -7.37 7.65
CA PHE A 44 7.31 -6.43 7.05
C PHE A 44 8.00 -5.53 8.06
N SER A 45 7.50 -5.44 9.30
CA SER A 45 8.16 -4.66 10.34
C SER A 45 9.33 -5.42 10.94
N ALA A 46 10.49 -4.78 11.04
CA ALA A 46 11.69 -5.35 11.68
C ALA A 46 11.47 -5.67 13.18
N HIS A 47 10.52 -5.00 13.80
CA HIS A 47 10.15 -5.19 15.20
C HIS A 47 8.81 -5.91 15.38
N GLY A 48 8.15 -6.24 14.27
CA GLY A 48 6.89 -6.96 14.30
C GLY A 48 7.08 -8.45 14.65
N GLY A 49 6.08 -9.03 15.30
CA GLY A 49 6.03 -10.47 15.58
C GLY A 49 5.25 -11.25 14.53
N GLY A 50 5.03 -10.68 13.34
CA GLY A 50 4.23 -11.28 12.28
C GLY A 50 4.87 -12.51 11.66
N SER A 51 4.05 -13.40 11.12
CA SER A 51 4.47 -14.63 10.48
C SER A 51 3.93 -14.73 9.06
N VAL A 52 4.81 -14.95 8.10
CA VAL A 52 4.43 -15.20 6.72
C VAL A 52 3.61 -16.50 6.55
N HIS A 53 3.74 -17.44 7.47
CA HIS A 53 3.01 -18.72 7.40
C HIS A 53 1.50 -18.51 7.42
N GLY A 54 0.97 -17.61 8.26
CA GLY A 54 -0.46 -17.31 8.29
C GLY A 54 -0.99 -16.80 6.94
N PHE A 55 -0.16 -16.08 6.19
CA PHE A 55 -0.48 -15.68 4.81
C PHE A 55 -0.37 -16.85 3.83
N LEU A 56 0.76 -17.56 3.84
CA LEU A 56 1.04 -18.63 2.88
C LEU A 56 0.05 -19.79 3.00
N ASP A 57 -0.34 -20.16 4.21
CA ASP A 57 -1.30 -21.24 4.48
C ASP A 57 -2.68 -20.97 3.85
N GLN A 58 -3.03 -19.68 3.68
CA GLN A 58 -4.27 -19.29 3.01
C GLN A 58 -4.08 -19.00 1.53
N TYR A 59 -2.98 -18.34 1.16
CA TYR A 59 -2.71 -17.92 -0.22
C TYR A 59 -2.41 -19.11 -1.15
N LEU A 60 -1.51 -20.02 -0.75
CA LEU A 60 -1.05 -21.09 -1.62
C LEU A 60 -2.17 -22.02 -2.10
N PRO A 61 -3.07 -22.50 -1.24
CA PRO A 61 -4.19 -23.35 -1.70
C PRO A 61 -5.12 -22.61 -2.67
N GLN A 62 -5.40 -21.33 -2.42
CA GLN A 62 -6.24 -20.53 -3.31
C GLN A 62 -5.57 -20.27 -4.66
N TYR A 63 -4.28 -19.94 -4.63
CA TYR A 63 -3.48 -19.75 -5.85
C TYR A 63 -3.44 -21.02 -6.70
N GLU A 64 -3.10 -22.16 -6.11
CA GLU A 64 -3.06 -23.43 -6.84
C GLU A 64 -4.44 -23.82 -7.44
N ALA A 65 -5.51 -23.48 -6.74
CA ALA A 65 -6.87 -23.77 -7.21
C ALA A 65 -7.35 -22.85 -8.34
N THR A 66 -6.68 -21.72 -8.59
CA THR A 66 -7.19 -20.67 -9.49
C THR A 66 -6.18 -20.11 -10.48
N LYS A 67 -4.91 -20.49 -10.42
CA LYS A 67 -3.84 -19.95 -11.28
C LYS A 67 -4.10 -20.07 -12.79
N ASP A 68 -4.91 -21.05 -13.19
CA ASP A 68 -5.29 -21.26 -14.59
C ASP A 68 -6.62 -20.57 -14.96
N ASN A 69 -7.29 -19.93 -14.00
CA ASN A 69 -8.59 -19.29 -14.19
C ASN A 69 -8.48 -17.76 -14.29
N GLY A 70 -7.47 -17.16 -13.65
CA GLY A 70 -7.31 -15.71 -13.62
C GLY A 70 -6.22 -15.27 -12.63
N TYR A 71 -6.20 -13.98 -12.31
CA TYR A 71 -5.13 -13.37 -11.55
C TYR A 71 -5.60 -12.81 -10.21
N PHE A 72 -4.81 -13.02 -9.17
CA PHE A 72 -4.95 -12.22 -7.95
C PHE A 72 -4.36 -10.83 -8.14
N CYS A 73 -5.10 -9.82 -7.71
CA CYS A 73 -4.62 -8.45 -7.65
C CYS A 73 -4.14 -8.15 -6.24
N LEU A 74 -2.83 -8.03 -6.05
CA LEU A 74 -2.22 -7.77 -4.76
C LEU A 74 -2.10 -6.27 -4.52
N ILE A 75 -2.59 -5.80 -3.38
CA ILE A 75 -2.55 -4.39 -2.99
C ILE A 75 -2.10 -4.23 -1.54
N THR A 76 -1.39 -3.15 -1.23
CA THR A 76 -1.02 -2.79 0.15
C THR A 76 -2.07 -1.92 0.81
N CYS A 77 -2.68 -1.02 0.07
CA CYS A 77 -3.76 -0.14 0.52
C CYS A 77 -4.62 0.33 -0.65
N ASN A 78 -5.69 1.02 -0.35
CA ASN A 78 -6.53 1.72 -1.30
C ASN A 78 -7.21 2.94 -0.64
N HIS A 79 -8.19 3.53 -1.32
CA HIS A 79 -8.94 4.68 -0.80
C HIS A 79 -9.75 4.39 0.48
N ASP A 80 -9.91 3.15 0.86
CA ASP A 80 -10.67 2.72 2.04
C ASP A 80 -9.82 2.11 3.15
N THR A 81 -8.55 1.82 2.87
CA THR A 81 -7.66 1.16 3.82
C THR A 81 -6.38 1.95 4.02
N ALA A 82 -5.86 1.94 5.25
CA ALA A 82 -4.69 2.75 5.61
C ALA A 82 -3.45 2.41 4.76
N ARG A 83 -2.66 3.43 4.43
CA ARG A 83 -1.33 3.27 3.82
C ARG A 83 -0.40 2.56 4.80
N LEU A 84 0.62 1.88 4.28
CA LEU A 84 1.64 1.24 5.11
C LEU A 84 2.51 2.29 5.85
N ALA A 85 2.84 3.42 5.20
CA ALA A 85 3.48 4.54 5.87
C ALA A 85 2.46 5.33 6.72
N PRO A 86 2.83 5.81 7.91
CA PRO A 86 4.16 5.81 8.50
C PRO A 86 4.47 4.59 9.39
N ARG A 87 3.66 3.52 9.42
CA ARG A 87 3.91 2.36 10.28
C ARG A 87 5.20 1.64 9.92
N LEU A 88 5.48 1.48 8.64
CA LEU A 88 6.71 0.92 8.14
C LEU A 88 7.70 2.04 7.81
N THR A 89 8.98 1.79 8.07
CA THR A 89 10.07 2.67 7.63
C THR A 89 10.26 2.59 6.12
N PRO A 90 11.00 3.51 5.47
CA PRO A 90 11.28 3.42 4.04
C PRO A 90 11.90 2.08 3.62
N GLU A 91 12.78 1.51 4.44
CA GLU A 91 13.44 0.23 4.19
C GLU A 91 12.43 -0.94 4.29
N GLU A 92 11.55 -0.90 5.27
CA GLU A 92 10.48 -1.88 5.45
C GLU A 92 9.44 -1.79 4.33
N LEU A 93 9.10 -0.57 3.87
CA LEU A 93 8.26 -0.35 2.69
C LEU A 93 8.89 -0.96 1.44
N ALA A 94 10.20 -0.83 1.25
CA ALA A 94 10.88 -1.46 0.13
C ALA A 94 10.72 -2.99 0.14
N VAL A 95 10.77 -3.64 1.30
CA VAL A 95 10.51 -5.08 1.43
C VAL A 95 9.06 -5.42 1.10
N ALA A 96 8.10 -4.65 1.62
CA ALA A 96 6.67 -4.84 1.37
C ALA A 96 6.32 -4.73 -0.13
N TYR A 97 6.79 -3.67 -0.77
CA TYR A 97 6.57 -3.48 -2.22
C TYR A 97 7.39 -4.47 -3.06
N GLY A 98 8.58 -4.85 -2.62
CA GLY A 98 9.35 -5.92 -3.26
C GLY A 98 8.56 -7.21 -3.33
N MET A 99 7.92 -7.63 -2.23
CA MET A 99 7.04 -8.80 -2.21
C MET A 99 5.86 -8.65 -3.17
N ILE A 100 5.06 -7.58 -3.03
CA ILE A 100 3.86 -7.38 -3.86
C ILE A 100 4.20 -7.36 -5.35
N LEU A 101 5.31 -6.73 -5.72
CA LEU A 101 5.72 -6.57 -7.11
C LEU A 101 6.37 -7.82 -7.70
N THR A 102 6.82 -8.78 -6.89
CA THR A 102 7.44 -10.02 -7.37
C THR A 102 6.54 -11.24 -7.27
N MET A 103 5.43 -11.16 -6.54
CA MET A 103 4.48 -12.27 -6.45
C MET A 103 3.74 -12.50 -7.77
N PRO A 104 3.30 -13.75 -8.04
CA PRO A 104 2.38 -14.05 -9.14
C PRO A 104 1.09 -13.24 -9.02
N GLY A 105 0.54 -12.81 -10.14
CA GLY A 105 -0.68 -12.01 -10.22
C GLY A 105 -0.43 -10.59 -10.71
N VAL A 106 -1.35 -9.68 -10.46
CA VAL A 106 -1.28 -8.29 -10.90
C VAL A 106 -1.08 -7.37 -9.69
N PRO A 107 0.08 -6.71 -9.56
CA PRO A 107 0.30 -5.75 -8.49
C PRO A 107 -0.48 -4.46 -8.75
N PHE A 108 -1.12 -3.94 -7.70
CA PHE A 108 -1.79 -2.65 -7.70
C PHE A 108 -1.09 -1.72 -6.71
N LEU A 109 -0.57 -0.62 -7.20
CA LEU A 109 -0.05 0.47 -6.39
C LEU A 109 -1.12 1.55 -6.29
N TYR A 110 -1.46 1.93 -5.07
CA TYR A 110 -2.28 3.10 -4.84
C TYR A 110 -1.41 4.35 -4.96
N TYR A 111 -1.91 5.42 -5.58
CA TYR A 111 -1.11 6.62 -5.83
C TYR A 111 -0.40 7.10 -4.56
N GLY A 112 0.87 7.45 -4.70
CA GLY A 112 1.72 7.89 -3.60
C GLY A 112 2.36 6.78 -2.77
N ASP A 113 1.96 5.52 -2.95
CA ASP A 113 2.64 4.39 -2.30
C ASP A 113 4.09 4.29 -2.77
N GLU A 114 4.33 4.57 -4.05
CA GLU A 114 5.65 4.54 -4.68
C GLU A 114 6.63 5.57 -4.12
N ILE A 115 6.14 6.61 -3.46
CA ILE A 115 6.96 7.61 -2.76
C ILE A 115 6.85 7.53 -1.24
N GLY A 116 6.11 6.56 -0.71
CA GLY A 116 5.92 6.39 0.73
C GLY A 116 5.01 7.46 1.35
N MET A 117 4.00 7.96 0.63
CA MET A 117 3.02 8.89 1.21
C MET A 117 2.41 8.30 2.48
N ARG A 118 2.32 9.14 3.51
CA ARG A 118 1.89 8.74 4.85
C ARG A 118 0.38 8.77 5.01
N TYR A 119 -0.17 7.78 5.69
CA TYR A 119 -1.52 7.87 6.23
C TYR A 119 -1.60 9.03 7.23
N ARG A 120 -2.67 9.82 7.14
CA ARG A 120 -2.93 10.91 8.06
C ARG A 120 -4.19 10.66 8.87
N ASN A 121 -4.13 10.90 10.18
CA ASN A 121 -5.32 10.81 11.02
C ASN A 121 -6.17 12.06 10.82
N LEU A 122 -7.09 12.00 9.87
CA LEU A 122 -8.02 13.08 9.54
C LEU A 122 -9.45 12.67 9.86
N PRO A 123 -10.28 13.59 10.33
CA PRO A 123 -11.71 13.34 10.50
C PRO A 123 -12.34 12.88 9.18
N THR A 124 -13.26 11.93 9.26
CA THR A 124 -14.01 11.53 8.07
C THR A 124 -14.92 12.66 7.60
N LYS A 125 -14.95 12.90 6.30
CA LYS A 125 -15.87 13.86 5.65
C LYS A 125 -17.07 13.15 4.99
N GLU A 126 -16.92 11.88 4.65
CA GLU A 126 -17.94 11.12 3.93
C GLU A 126 -18.80 10.23 4.86
N GLY A 127 -18.56 10.28 6.15
CA GLY A 127 -19.19 9.36 7.11
C GLY A 127 -18.61 7.95 7.05
N GLY A 128 -19.15 7.05 7.87
CA GLY A 128 -18.66 5.67 7.98
C GLY A 128 -17.41 5.57 8.85
N TYR A 129 -16.53 4.63 8.54
CA TYR A 129 -15.27 4.44 9.27
C TYR A 129 -14.18 5.41 8.82
N VAL A 130 -13.15 5.57 9.65
CA VAL A 130 -12.06 6.52 9.40
C VAL A 130 -11.18 6.01 8.24
N ARG A 131 -11.27 6.69 7.11
CA ARG A 131 -10.55 6.36 5.86
C ARG A 131 -10.02 7.58 5.11
N THR A 132 -10.44 8.77 5.50
CA THR A 132 -10.10 10.04 4.82
C THR A 132 -8.60 10.24 4.68
N GLY A 133 -7.81 9.77 5.65
CA GLY A 133 -6.36 9.94 5.68
C GLY A 133 -5.57 9.26 4.57
N THR A 134 -6.18 8.36 3.80
CA THR A 134 -5.55 7.75 2.62
C THR A 134 -5.79 8.55 1.34
N ARG A 135 -6.73 9.50 1.37
CA ARG A 135 -7.21 10.24 0.19
C ARG A 135 -6.60 11.63 0.06
N THR A 136 -5.54 11.93 0.83
CA THR A 136 -4.84 13.21 0.78
C THR A 136 -4.28 13.48 -0.62
N PRO A 137 -4.11 14.77 -1.00
CA PRO A 137 -3.56 15.14 -2.30
C PRO A 137 -2.20 14.50 -2.58
N MET A 138 -1.95 14.15 -3.84
CA MET A 138 -0.63 13.68 -4.29
C MET A 138 0.43 14.76 -4.06
N GLN A 139 1.64 14.33 -3.72
CA GLN A 139 2.76 15.19 -3.35
C GLN A 139 3.81 15.20 -4.47
N TRP A 140 3.83 16.27 -5.29
CA TRP A 140 4.65 16.34 -6.48
C TRP A 140 6.01 16.99 -6.24
N ASP A 141 6.04 18.15 -5.60
CA ASP A 141 7.24 18.98 -5.40
C ASP A 141 7.14 19.84 -4.13
N ALA A 142 8.13 20.68 -3.87
CA ALA A 142 8.17 21.56 -2.70
C ALA A 142 7.41 22.89 -2.86
N SER A 143 6.65 23.08 -3.93
CA SER A 143 5.85 24.29 -4.14
C SER A 143 4.55 24.29 -3.30
N ALA A 144 3.74 25.34 -3.43
CA ALA A 144 2.48 25.46 -2.69
C ALA A 144 1.62 24.21 -2.83
N ASN A 145 1.02 23.77 -1.72
CA ASN A 145 0.23 22.55 -1.64
C ASN A 145 0.96 21.29 -2.15
N LEU A 146 2.28 21.25 -1.99
CA LEU A 146 3.15 20.17 -2.50
C LEU A 146 2.97 19.93 -4.00
N GLY A 147 2.77 20.97 -4.79
CA GLY A 147 2.59 20.92 -6.23
C GLY A 147 1.24 20.37 -6.70
N PHE A 148 0.31 20.08 -5.77
CA PHE A 148 -0.98 19.51 -6.13
C PHE A 148 -1.94 20.55 -6.74
N SER A 149 -1.97 21.76 -6.20
CA SER A 149 -2.89 22.81 -6.62
C SER A 149 -2.33 24.22 -6.34
N THR A 150 -2.70 25.16 -7.18
CA THR A 150 -2.42 26.60 -6.98
C THR A 150 -3.50 27.34 -6.17
N ALA A 151 -4.54 26.63 -5.71
CA ALA A 151 -5.57 27.20 -4.83
C ALA A 151 -4.98 27.54 -3.46
N ASP A 152 -5.70 28.37 -2.69
CA ASP A 152 -5.36 28.56 -1.29
C ASP A 152 -5.48 27.21 -0.51
N ALA A 153 -4.62 27.01 0.46
CA ALA A 153 -4.57 25.74 1.19
C ALA A 153 -5.90 25.41 1.89
N ASP A 154 -6.63 26.44 2.32
CA ASP A 154 -7.93 26.29 2.99
C ASP A 154 -9.06 25.88 2.01
N ASP A 155 -8.86 26.07 0.72
CA ASP A 155 -9.81 25.66 -0.33
C ASP A 155 -9.63 24.21 -0.77
N LEU A 156 -8.59 23.53 -0.31
CA LEU A 156 -8.39 22.11 -0.62
C LEU A 156 -9.43 21.25 0.10
N TYR A 157 -10.00 20.27 -0.61
CA TYR A 157 -10.93 19.31 -0.01
C TYR A 157 -10.31 18.57 1.17
N LEU A 158 -9.05 18.15 1.04
CA LEU A 158 -8.24 17.56 2.09
C LEU A 158 -6.87 18.25 2.14
N PRO A 159 -6.30 18.43 3.33
CA PRO A 159 -4.99 19.07 3.48
C PRO A 159 -3.86 18.16 3.00
N VAL A 160 -2.81 18.76 2.47
CA VAL A 160 -1.53 18.07 2.21
C VAL A 160 -0.82 17.69 3.51
N ASP A 161 0.19 16.85 3.44
CA ASP A 161 1.05 16.55 4.60
C ASP A 161 1.87 17.81 4.99
N PRO A 162 1.70 18.34 6.21
CA PRO A 162 2.38 19.56 6.63
C PRO A 162 3.81 19.33 7.13
N ALA A 163 4.25 18.09 7.19
CA ALA A 163 5.56 17.77 7.73
C ALA A 163 6.67 18.26 6.79
N PRO A 164 7.76 18.83 7.32
CA PRO A 164 8.85 19.36 6.50
C PRO A 164 9.59 18.28 5.70
N ASP A 165 9.44 17.04 6.09
CA ASP A 165 9.98 15.83 5.44
C ASP A 165 8.91 15.06 4.65
N ALA A 166 7.81 15.70 4.28
CA ALA A 166 6.78 15.08 3.46
C ALA A 166 7.39 14.58 2.13
N PRO A 167 7.23 13.30 1.79
CA PRO A 167 7.82 12.76 0.58
C PRO A 167 7.18 13.39 -0.66
N THR A 168 8.00 13.76 -1.64
CA THR A 168 7.54 14.30 -2.93
C THR A 168 8.14 13.52 -4.08
N VAL A 169 7.45 13.51 -5.22
CA VAL A 169 7.96 12.86 -6.43
C VAL A 169 9.30 13.47 -6.85
N GLU A 170 9.42 14.81 -6.84
CA GLU A 170 10.65 15.50 -7.23
C GLU A 170 11.85 15.09 -6.35
N ALA A 171 11.68 15.12 -5.03
CA ALA A 171 12.74 14.74 -4.11
C ALA A 171 13.16 13.28 -4.28
N GLN A 172 12.19 12.38 -4.42
CA GLN A 172 12.44 10.95 -4.61
C GLN A 172 13.07 10.63 -5.98
N GLN A 173 12.77 11.41 -7.01
CA GLN A 173 13.44 11.26 -8.31
C GLN A 173 14.89 11.72 -8.27
N ALA A 174 15.22 12.69 -7.43
CA ALA A 174 16.58 13.20 -7.25
C ALA A 174 17.46 12.30 -6.37
N ASP A 175 16.86 11.42 -5.56
CA ASP A 175 17.57 10.51 -4.65
C ASP A 175 17.65 9.10 -5.24
N ASP A 176 18.85 8.64 -5.56
CA ASP A 176 19.07 7.30 -6.12
C ASP A 176 18.77 6.17 -5.13
N GLY A 177 18.78 6.44 -3.82
CA GLY A 177 18.42 5.49 -2.76
C GLY A 177 16.93 5.48 -2.42
N SER A 178 16.09 6.26 -3.09
CA SER A 178 14.69 6.45 -2.75
C SER A 178 13.81 5.21 -3.00
N LEU A 179 12.68 5.18 -2.29
CA LEU A 179 11.63 4.17 -2.50
C LEU A 179 11.10 4.21 -3.94
N TYR A 180 10.93 5.41 -4.51
CA TYR A 180 10.51 5.57 -5.91
C TYR A 180 11.46 4.87 -6.89
N ARG A 181 12.77 5.06 -6.72
CA ARG A 181 13.79 4.40 -7.56
C ARG A 181 13.76 2.89 -7.38
N TRP A 182 13.58 2.43 -6.15
CA TRP A 182 13.43 1.01 -5.84
C TRP A 182 12.21 0.40 -6.53
N VAL A 183 11.03 0.98 -6.33
CA VAL A 183 9.77 0.52 -6.95
C VAL A 183 9.88 0.48 -8.47
N ARG A 184 10.42 1.55 -9.07
CA ARG A 184 10.68 1.62 -10.51
C ARG A 184 11.60 0.50 -10.99
N THR A 185 12.66 0.19 -10.25
CA THR A 185 13.60 -0.88 -10.58
C THR A 185 12.92 -2.24 -10.55
N VAL A 186 12.17 -2.55 -9.49
CA VAL A 186 11.47 -3.83 -9.36
C VAL A 186 10.40 -3.99 -10.44
N LEU A 187 9.65 -2.94 -10.77
CA LEU A 187 8.68 -2.94 -11.87
C LEU A 187 9.36 -3.22 -13.22
N SER A 188 10.52 -2.60 -13.47
CA SER A 188 11.30 -2.86 -14.69
C SER A 188 11.78 -4.32 -14.76
N LEU A 189 12.28 -4.86 -13.65
CA LEU A 189 12.68 -6.28 -13.57
C LEU A 189 11.48 -7.19 -13.83
N ARG A 190 10.34 -6.93 -13.21
CA ARG A 190 9.11 -7.69 -13.45
C ARG A 190 8.72 -7.67 -14.92
N GLY A 191 8.72 -6.51 -15.58
CA GLY A 191 8.37 -6.39 -16.99
C GLY A 191 9.33 -7.15 -17.93
N ASN A 192 10.60 -7.29 -17.55
CA ASN A 192 11.61 -8.01 -18.33
C ASN A 192 11.59 -9.52 -18.08
N HIS A 193 10.98 -9.98 -17.01
CA HIS A 193 10.94 -11.39 -16.59
C HIS A 193 9.52 -11.93 -16.45
N ALA A 194 8.51 -11.18 -16.92
CA ALA A 194 7.15 -11.70 -17.00
C ALA A 194 7.12 -12.89 -17.98
N ALA A 195 6.84 -14.06 -17.43
CA ALA A 195 6.64 -15.26 -18.21
C ALA A 195 5.23 -15.27 -18.82
#